data_de9d4aea4a4b623c8fbce87e13d43fbe
#
_entry.id   de9d4aea4a4b623c8fbce87e13d43fbe
#
_cell.length_a   1.000
_cell.length_b   1.000
_cell.length_c   1.000
_cell.angle_alpha   90.00
_cell.angle_beta   90.00
_cell.angle_gamma   90.00
#
_symmetry.space_group_name_H-M   'P 1'
#
loop_
_entity.id
_entity.type
_entity.pdbx_description
1 polymer ?
#
loop_
_entity_poly.entity_id
_entity_poly.type
_entity_poly.pdbx_seq_one_letter_code
_entity_poly.pdbx_strand_id
1 'polypeptide(L)'
;GGPSVFLFPPKPKDTLMISRTPEVTCVVVDVSHEDPEVKFNWYVDGVEVHNAKTKPREEQYNSTYRVVSVLTVLHQDWLNGKEYKCKVSNKALPAPIEKTISKAKGQPREPQVCTLPPSREEMTKNQVSLTCLVKGFYPSDIAVEWESNGQPENNYDTTPPVLDSDGSFFLYSDLTVDKSRWQQGNVFSCSVMHEALHNHYTQKSLSLSPGGDHCPLGPGRCCRLHTVRASLEDLGWADWVLSPREVQVTMCIGACPSQFRAANMHAQIKTSLHRLKPDTVPAPCCVPASYNPMVLIQKTDTGVSLQTYDDLLAKDCHCI
;
A
#
# COMPACT_ATOMS: atom_id res chain seq x y z
N GLY A 1 18.48 33.48 -27.90
CA GLY A 1 17.42 32.57 -27.99
C GLY A 1 16.07 33.06 -27.45
N GLY A 2 15.04 32.37 -27.84
CA GLY A 2 13.69 32.59 -27.36
C GLY A 2 13.38 31.75 -26.11
N PRO A 3 12.11 31.73 -25.69
CA PRO A 3 11.66 30.93 -24.54
C PRO A 3 11.84 29.44 -24.77
N SER A 4 11.97 28.70 -23.67
CA SER A 4 12.01 27.24 -23.63
C SER A 4 10.74 26.70 -22.97
N VAL A 5 10.29 25.53 -23.43
CA VAL A 5 9.05 24.90 -22.98
C VAL A 5 9.35 23.52 -22.40
N PHE A 6 8.79 23.26 -21.22
CA PHE A 6 8.90 21.97 -20.50
C PHE A 6 7.50 21.47 -20.15
N LEU A 7 7.25 20.20 -20.40
CA LEU A 7 5.97 19.56 -20.12
C LEU A 7 6.17 18.45 -19.08
N PHE A 8 5.45 18.54 -17.98
CA PHE A 8 5.59 17.64 -16.84
C PHE A 8 4.36 16.74 -16.67
N PRO A 9 4.57 15.45 -16.36
CA PRO A 9 3.49 14.51 -16.15
C PRO A 9 2.79 14.75 -14.82
N PRO A 10 1.59 14.18 -14.63
CA PRO A 10 0.94 14.20 -13.33
C PRO A 10 1.72 13.36 -12.33
N LYS A 11 1.52 13.66 -11.04
CA LYS A 11 2.11 12.88 -9.96
C LYS A 11 1.46 11.49 -9.93
N PRO A 12 2.23 10.41 -9.73
CA PRO A 12 1.68 9.05 -9.73
C PRO A 12 0.50 8.85 -8.76
N LYS A 13 0.61 9.34 -7.54
CA LYS A 13 -0.46 9.23 -6.55
C LYS A 13 -1.76 9.90 -7.02
N ASP A 14 -1.66 11.03 -7.71
CA ASP A 14 -2.82 11.77 -8.22
C ASP A 14 -3.57 10.99 -9.30
N THR A 15 -2.86 10.23 -10.14
CA THR A 15 -3.48 9.41 -11.19
C THR A 15 -4.09 8.13 -10.66
N LEU A 16 -3.61 7.62 -9.51
CA LEU A 16 -4.03 6.35 -8.94
C LEU A 16 -5.17 6.50 -7.92
N MET A 17 -5.36 7.68 -7.36
CA MET A 17 -6.42 7.96 -6.37
C MET A 17 -7.51 8.84 -6.98
N ILE A 18 -8.75 8.30 -6.99
CA ILE A 18 -9.90 9.03 -7.55
C ILE A 18 -10.23 10.32 -6.77
N SER A 19 -9.86 10.39 -5.49
CA SER A 19 -10.04 11.56 -4.65
C SER A 19 -9.07 12.71 -4.95
N ARG A 20 -8.05 12.47 -5.77
CA ARG A 20 -7.05 13.46 -6.16
C ARG A 20 -7.26 13.94 -7.57
N THR A 21 -6.65 15.07 -7.89
CA THR A 21 -6.79 15.73 -9.20
C THR A 21 -5.46 15.69 -9.94
N PRO A 22 -5.27 14.78 -10.90
CA PRO A 22 -4.05 14.75 -11.69
C PRO A 22 -4.01 15.90 -12.69
N GLU A 23 -2.82 16.47 -12.88
CA GLU A 23 -2.59 17.62 -13.74
C GLU A 23 -1.35 17.43 -14.59
N VAL A 24 -1.43 17.85 -15.85
CA VAL A 24 -0.28 18.02 -16.74
C VAL A 24 0.12 19.48 -16.71
N THR A 25 1.39 19.77 -16.53
CA THR A 25 1.90 21.12 -16.35
C THR A 25 2.86 21.50 -17.45
N CYS A 26 2.55 22.61 -18.14
CA CYS A 26 3.38 23.18 -19.18
C CYS A 26 4.06 24.45 -18.65
N VAL A 27 5.39 24.46 -18.63
CA VAL A 27 6.19 25.54 -18.07
C VAL A 27 6.99 26.19 -19.19
N VAL A 28 6.85 27.52 -19.32
CA VAL A 28 7.60 28.32 -20.28
C VAL A 28 8.54 29.23 -19.50
N VAL A 29 9.83 29.14 -19.79
CA VAL A 29 10.86 29.96 -19.14
C VAL A 29 11.57 30.83 -20.16
N ASP A 30 12.30 31.84 -19.68
CA ASP A 30 13.05 32.79 -20.49
C ASP A 30 12.16 33.63 -21.42
N VAL A 31 10.96 33.98 -20.92
CA VAL A 31 10.07 34.89 -21.61
C VAL A 31 10.57 36.33 -21.35
N SER A 32 10.86 37.07 -22.43
CA SER A 32 11.41 38.43 -22.31
C SER A 32 10.36 39.45 -21.87
N HIS A 33 10.83 40.54 -21.25
CA HIS A 33 9.98 41.69 -20.93
C HIS A 33 9.46 42.39 -22.18
N GLU A 34 10.16 42.27 -23.29
CA GLU A 34 9.80 42.89 -24.58
C GLU A 34 8.61 42.18 -25.24
N ASP A 35 8.57 40.83 -25.12
CA ASP A 35 7.52 39.97 -25.68
C ASP A 35 6.94 39.07 -24.57
N PRO A 36 6.19 39.65 -23.59
CA PRO A 36 5.76 38.91 -22.41
C PRO A 36 4.54 38.05 -22.63
N GLU A 37 3.85 38.19 -23.76
CA GLU A 37 2.61 37.45 -24.02
C GLU A 37 2.90 36.02 -24.48
N VAL A 38 2.33 35.06 -23.78
CA VAL A 38 2.43 33.62 -24.09
C VAL A 38 1.03 33.08 -24.32
N LYS A 39 0.85 32.41 -25.45
CA LYS A 39 -0.40 31.72 -25.77
C LYS A 39 -0.21 30.22 -25.66
N PHE A 40 -1.08 29.55 -24.90
CA PHE A 40 -1.14 28.11 -24.75
C PHE A 40 -2.34 27.54 -25.53
N ASN A 41 -2.07 26.49 -26.31
CA ASN A 41 -3.12 25.65 -26.88
C ASN A 41 -2.87 24.23 -26.42
N TRP A 42 -3.90 23.58 -25.90
CA TRP A 42 -3.83 22.23 -25.37
C TRP A 42 -4.61 21.25 -26.25
N TYR A 43 -4.07 20.07 -26.43
CA TYR A 43 -4.69 19.01 -27.21
C TYR A 43 -4.61 17.69 -26.45
N VAL A 44 -5.70 16.94 -26.47
CA VAL A 44 -5.78 15.57 -25.94
C VAL A 44 -6.10 14.65 -27.12
N ASP A 45 -5.16 13.74 -27.44
CA ASP A 45 -5.24 12.88 -28.63
C ASP A 45 -5.55 13.68 -29.90
N GLY A 46 -4.90 14.84 -30.05
CA GLY A 46 -5.05 15.71 -31.20
C GLY A 46 -6.29 16.59 -31.22
N VAL A 47 -7.16 16.49 -30.23
CA VAL A 47 -8.37 17.31 -30.10
C VAL A 47 -8.12 18.46 -29.14
N GLU A 48 -8.36 19.70 -29.60
CA GLU A 48 -8.15 20.88 -28.76
C GLU A 48 -9.14 20.91 -27.58
N VAL A 49 -8.61 21.26 -26.41
CA VAL A 49 -9.39 21.44 -25.18
C VAL A 49 -9.18 22.84 -24.63
N HIS A 50 -10.19 23.38 -23.88
CA HIS A 50 -10.19 24.77 -23.46
C HIS A 50 -10.31 24.94 -21.94
N ASN A 51 -10.13 23.89 -21.16
CA ASN A 51 -10.28 23.89 -19.69
C ASN A 51 -8.96 24.06 -18.93
N ALA A 52 -7.87 24.43 -19.62
CA ALA A 52 -6.60 24.70 -18.94
C ALA A 52 -6.62 26.04 -18.21
N LYS A 53 -5.85 26.12 -17.12
CA LYS A 53 -5.68 27.32 -16.33
C LYS A 53 -4.26 27.84 -16.47
N THR A 54 -4.13 29.13 -16.80
CA THR A 54 -2.84 29.80 -16.87
C THR A 54 -2.65 30.61 -15.59
N LYS A 55 -1.53 30.36 -14.91
CA LYS A 55 -1.16 31.11 -13.71
C LYS A 55 -0.56 32.47 -14.08
N PRO A 56 -0.62 33.47 -13.18
CA PRO A 56 0.04 34.74 -13.42
C PRO A 56 1.54 34.59 -13.68
N ARG A 57 2.10 35.47 -14.53
CA ARG A 57 3.53 35.49 -14.81
C ARG A 57 4.32 35.72 -13.54
N GLU A 58 5.45 35.02 -13.41
CA GLU A 58 6.39 35.19 -12.31
C GLU A 58 7.73 35.69 -12.85
N GLU A 59 8.21 36.79 -12.30
CA GLU A 59 9.51 37.34 -12.65
C GLU A 59 10.62 36.51 -12.00
N GLN A 60 11.66 36.21 -12.80
CA GLN A 60 12.81 35.44 -12.37
C GLN A 60 14.01 36.33 -12.08
N TYR A 61 15.03 35.79 -11.41
CA TYR A 61 16.26 36.54 -11.04
C TYR A 61 17.05 37.06 -12.26
N ASN A 62 16.93 36.43 -13.42
CA ASN A 62 17.59 36.81 -14.66
C ASN A 62 16.80 37.83 -15.47
N SER A 63 15.82 38.50 -14.90
CA SER A 63 14.97 39.48 -15.55
C SER A 63 14.14 38.91 -16.70
N THR A 64 13.73 37.67 -16.61
CA THR A 64 12.76 37.03 -17.50
C THR A 64 11.52 36.61 -16.73
N TYR A 65 10.46 36.25 -17.47
CA TYR A 65 9.24 35.68 -16.88
C TYR A 65 9.19 34.17 -17.03
N ARG A 66 8.58 33.54 -16.05
CA ARG A 66 8.15 32.14 -16.08
C ARG A 66 6.63 32.11 -16.14
N VAL A 67 6.07 31.40 -17.10
CA VAL A 67 4.64 31.27 -17.31
C VAL A 67 4.25 29.81 -17.26
N VAL A 68 3.19 29.49 -16.52
CA VAL A 68 2.75 28.11 -16.30
C VAL A 68 1.29 27.96 -16.70
N SER A 69 1.00 26.92 -17.47
CA SER A 69 -0.37 26.50 -17.78
C SER A 69 -0.58 25.06 -17.29
N VAL A 70 -1.71 24.83 -16.64
CA VAL A 70 -2.04 23.55 -16.02
C VAL A 70 -3.34 23.03 -16.61
N LEU A 71 -3.30 21.78 -17.06
CA LEU A 71 -4.47 21.07 -17.56
C LEU A 71 -4.80 19.90 -16.61
N THR A 72 -6.01 19.92 -16.06
CA THR A 72 -6.54 18.77 -15.31
C THR A 72 -6.83 17.64 -16.29
N VAL A 73 -6.38 16.43 -15.95
CA VAL A 73 -6.60 15.25 -16.77
C VAL A 73 -7.54 14.29 -16.05
N LEU A 74 -8.28 13.49 -16.81
CA LEU A 74 -9.09 12.41 -16.26
C LEU A 74 -8.17 11.24 -15.92
N HIS A 75 -8.32 10.64 -14.74
CA HIS A 75 -7.51 9.51 -14.27
C HIS A 75 -7.43 8.41 -15.34
N GLN A 76 -8.58 7.99 -15.84
CA GLN A 76 -8.65 6.90 -16.79
C GLN A 76 -8.06 7.25 -18.15
N ASP A 77 -8.16 8.50 -18.58
CA ASP A 77 -7.55 8.96 -19.84
C ASP A 77 -6.03 8.88 -19.79
N TRP A 78 -5.44 9.31 -18.68
CA TRP A 78 -3.99 9.18 -18.49
C TRP A 78 -3.57 7.70 -18.44
N LEU A 79 -4.25 6.89 -17.64
CA LEU A 79 -3.93 5.46 -17.50
C LEU A 79 -4.15 4.67 -18.80
N ASN A 80 -5.06 5.11 -19.65
CA ASN A 80 -5.30 4.52 -20.98
C ASN A 80 -4.29 5.00 -22.04
N GLY A 81 -3.36 5.88 -21.67
CA GLY A 81 -2.28 6.29 -22.55
C GLY A 81 -2.61 7.41 -23.52
N LYS A 82 -3.63 8.22 -23.24
CA LYS A 82 -3.91 9.40 -24.07
C LYS A 82 -2.71 10.34 -24.10
N GLU A 83 -2.52 11.00 -25.23
CA GLU A 83 -1.43 11.94 -25.46
C GLU A 83 -1.89 13.38 -25.20
N TYR A 84 -1.10 14.09 -24.41
CA TYR A 84 -1.36 15.48 -24.04
C TYR A 84 -0.32 16.37 -24.67
N LYS A 85 -0.75 17.36 -25.47
CA LYS A 85 0.12 18.28 -26.17
C LYS A 85 -0.09 19.69 -25.66
N CYS A 86 1.01 20.38 -25.33
CA CYS A 86 1.06 21.80 -25.04
C CYS A 86 1.74 22.50 -26.21
N LYS A 87 1.02 23.42 -26.87
CA LYS A 87 1.52 24.25 -27.93
C LYS A 87 1.69 25.68 -27.40
N VAL A 88 2.90 26.20 -27.49
CA VAL A 88 3.27 27.51 -26.96
C VAL A 88 3.61 28.46 -28.08
N SER A 89 2.97 29.62 -28.11
CA SER A 89 3.24 30.70 -29.06
C SER A 89 3.73 31.94 -28.32
N ASN A 90 4.76 32.58 -28.89
CA ASN A 90 5.32 33.83 -28.39
C ASN A 90 5.98 34.55 -29.55
N LYS A 91 5.94 35.88 -29.56
CA LYS A 91 6.49 36.68 -30.68
C LYS A 91 7.99 36.47 -30.88
N ALA A 92 8.73 36.10 -29.84
CA ALA A 92 10.17 35.79 -30.00
C ALA A 92 10.43 34.43 -30.61
N LEU A 93 9.42 33.60 -30.80
CA LEU A 93 9.56 32.27 -31.43
C LEU A 93 9.23 32.37 -32.94
N PRO A 94 10.10 31.84 -33.82
CA PRO A 94 9.83 31.80 -35.26
C PRO A 94 8.65 30.89 -35.61
N ALA A 95 8.39 29.88 -34.79
CA ALA A 95 7.25 28.99 -34.91
C ALA A 95 6.84 28.51 -33.49
N PRO A 96 5.56 28.13 -33.28
CA PRO A 96 5.15 27.60 -32.01
C PRO A 96 5.94 26.34 -31.60
N ILE A 97 6.23 26.22 -30.31
CA ILE A 97 6.87 25.03 -29.74
C ILE A 97 5.78 24.08 -29.23
N GLU A 98 5.87 22.82 -29.64
CA GLU A 98 4.95 21.79 -29.20
C GLU A 98 5.69 20.74 -28.37
N LYS A 99 5.14 20.37 -27.22
CA LYS A 99 5.62 19.26 -26.39
C LYS A 99 4.46 18.32 -26.14
N THR A 100 4.72 17.02 -26.21
CA THR A 100 3.72 15.97 -26.01
C THR A 100 4.18 15.02 -24.91
N ILE A 101 3.24 14.60 -24.06
CA ILE A 101 3.51 13.68 -22.97
C ILE A 101 2.37 12.67 -22.86
N SER A 102 2.71 11.46 -22.50
CA SER A 102 1.76 10.39 -22.19
C SER A 102 2.40 9.42 -21.20
N LYS A 103 1.58 8.56 -20.62
CA LYS A 103 2.09 7.44 -19.83
C LYS A 103 3.04 6.58 -20.68
N ALA A 104 4.06 6.01 -20.05
CA ALA A 104 4.97 5.09 -20.72
C ALA A 104 4.21 3.93 -21.38
N LYS A 105 4.57 3.59 -22.60
CA LYS A 105 3.98 2.48 -23.35
C LYS A 105 4.56 1.16 -22.86
N GLY A 106 3.79 0.09 -22.95
CA GLY A 106 4.18 -1.25 -22.55
C GLY A 106 3.18 -1.90 -21.62
N GLN A 107 3.34 -3.21 -21.40
CA GLN A 107 2.45 -3.99 -20.55
C GLN A 107 2.70 -3.67 -19.07
N PRO A 108 1.69 -3.25 -18.31
CA PRO A 108 1.84 -3.08 -16.87
C PRO A 108 2.24 -4.38 -16.18
N ARG A 109 3.13 -4.27 -15.18
CA ARG A 109 3.57 -5.39 -14.35
C ARG A 109 3.35 -5.04 -12.87
N GLU A 110 2.81 -5.99 -12.14
CA GLU A 110 2.49 -5.83 -10.73
C GLU A 110 3.75 -5.80 -9.86
N PRO A 111 3.91 -4.80 -8.96
CA PRO A 111 5.01 -4.77 -8.03
C PRO A 111 4.91 -5.89 -7.00
N GLN A 112 6.04 -6.47 -6.65
CA GLN A 112 6.21 -7.38 -5.52
C GLN A 112 6.81 -6.59 -4.37
N VAL A 113 6.17 -6.65 -3.21
CA VAL A 113 6.55 -5.87 -2.03
C VAL A 113 7.06 -6.80 -0.93
N CYS A 114 8.28 -6.54 -0.47
CA CYS A 114 8.92 -7.27 0.63
C CYS A 114 9.37 -6.29 1.69
N THR A 115 9.14 -6.62 2.95
CA THR A 115 9.64 -5.84 4.08
C THR A 115 10.81 -6.54 4.74
N LEU A 116 11.81 -5.75 5.17
CA LEU A 116 13.02 -6.24 5.81
C LEU A 116 13.19 -5.59 7.17
N PRO A 117 13.46 -6.37 8.23
CA PRO A 117 13.71 -5.84 9.57
C PRO A 117 15.07 -5.14 9.67
N PRO A 118 15.29 -4.40 10.76
CA PRO A 118 16.61 -3.83 11.03
C PRO A 118 17.70 -4.91 11.13
N SER A 119 18.91 -4.56 10.72
CA SER A 119 20.07 -5.44 10.93
C SER A 119 20.44 -5.52 12.42
N ARG A 120 21.16 -6.58 12.79
CA ARG A 120 21.66 -6.72 14.18
C ARG A 120 22.58 -5.57 14.59
N GLU A 121 23.36 -5.04 13.65
CA GLU A 121 24.27 -3.93 13.89
C GLU A 121 23.55 -2.65 14.28
N GLU A 122 22.40 -2.38 13.67
CA GLU A 122 21.58 -1.20 13.98
C GLU A 122 20.99 -1.25 15.38
N MET A 123 20.80 -2.46 15.95
CA MET A 123 20.23 -2.62 17.28
C MET A 123 21.14 -2.07 18.41
N THR A 124 22.37 -1.70 18.09
CA THR A 124 23.26 -0.98 19.02
C THR A 124 23.03 0.53 19.02
N LYS A 125 22.27 1.05 18.06
CA LYS A 125 21.98 2.48 17.89
C LYS A 125 20.62 2.84 18.50
N ASN A 126 20.36 4.14 18.64
CA ASN A 126 19.08 4.64 19.17
C ASN A 126 17.95 4.59 18.14
N GLN A 127 18.30 4.58 16.86
CA GLN A 127 17.34 4.51 15.76
C GLN A 127 17.67 3.33 14.87
N VAL A 128 16.63 2.74 14.28
CA VAL A 128 16.75 1.59 13.38
C VAL A 128 16.03 1.89 12.06
N SER A 129 16.45 1.21 11.00
CA SER A 129 15.86 1.33 9.67
C SER A 129 15.04 0.10 9.30
N LEU A 130 13.82 0.33 8.87
CA LEU A 130 12.94 -0.68 8.28
C LEU A 130 12.94 -0.48 6.77
N THR A 131 13.10 -1.56 6.02
CA THR A 131 13.22 -1.47 4.57
C THR A 131 12.00 -2.08 3.89
N CYS A 132 11.47 -1.38 2.89
CA CYS A 132 10.45 -1.87 1.98
C CYS A 132 11.08 -1.98 0.58
N LEU A 133 11.23 -3.20 0.09
CA LEU A 133 11.72 -3.46 -1.26
C LEU A 133 10.55 -3.69 -2.18
N VAL A 134 10.51 -2.94 -3.27
CA VAL A 134 9.44 -3.00 -4.28
C VAL A 134 10.09 -3.29 -5.61
N LYS A 135 9.75 -4.41 -6.25
CA LYS A 135 10.42 -4.85 -7.48
C LYS A 135 9.45 -5.42 -8.51
N GLY A 136 9.93 -5.50 -9.74
CA GLY A 136 9.24 -6.15 -10.84
C GLY A 136 8.07 -5.36 -11.40
N PHE A 137 8.00 -4.06 -11.17
CA PHE A 137 6.88 -3.24 -11.62
C PHE A 137 7.16 -2.50 -12.93
N TYR A 138 6.09 -2.23 -13.68
CA TYR A 138 6.10 -1.42 -14.88
C TYR A 138 4.71 -0.82 -15.09
N PRO A 139 4.57 0.46 -15.47
CA PRO A 139 5.61 1.46 -15.65
C PRO A 139 6.22 1.92 -14.32
N SER A 140 7.17 2.86 -14.39
CA SER A 140 7.91 3.36 -13.23
C SER A 140 7.09 4.24 -12.29
N ASP A 141 5.91 4.69 -12.71
CA ASP A 141 5.02 5.52 -11.88
C ASP A 141 4.52 4.73 -10.68
N ILE A 142 4.90 5.16 -9.50
CA ILE A 142 4.61 4.44 -8.26
C ILE A 142 4.62 5.42 -7.08
N ALA A 143 3.87 5.11 -6.03
CA ALA A 143 3.91 5.85 -4.77
C ALA A 143 4.11 4.87 -3.62
N VAL A 144 5.01 5.22 -2.70
CA VAL A 144 5.33 4.42 -1.51
C VAL A 144 5.21 5.30 -0.28
N GLU A 145 4.48 4.83 0.72
CA GLU A 145 4.27 5.54 1.97
C GLU A 145 4.38 4.56 3.14
N TRP A 146 4.67 5.09 4.32
CA TRP A 146 4.73 4.32 5.55
C TRP A 146 3.70 4.82 6.55
N GLU A 147 3.14 3.89 7.32
CA GLU A 147 2.24 4.20 8.41
C GLU A 147 2.45 3.26 9.60
N SER A 148 2.01 3.68 10.76
CA SER A 148 1.96 2.85 11.95
C SER A 148 0.67 3.17 12.69
N ASN A 149 -0.12 2.14 13.03
CA ASN A 149 -1.40 2.28 13.73
C ASN A 149 -2.37 3.24 13.03
N GLY A 150 -2.36 3.26 11.68
CA GLY A 150 -3.22 4.12 10.88
C GLY A 150 -2.74 5.58 10.80
N GLN A 151 -1.58 5.91 11.37
CA GLN A 151 -0.99 7.25 11.30
C GLN A 151 0.19 7.28 10.35
N PRO A 152 0.32 8.32 9.52
CA PRO A 152 1.46 8.44 8.61
C PRO A 152 2.78 8.53 9.38
N GLU A 153 3.79 7.84 8.87
CA GLU A 153 5.17 7.99 9.29
C GLU A 153 5.87 8.88 8.28
N ASN A 154 6.64 9.85 8.76
CA ASN A 154 7.23 10.90 7.90
C ASN A 154 8.75 10.78 7.72
N ASN A 155 9.43 10.05 8.59
CA ASN A 155 10.89 9.93 8.57
C ASN A 155 11.32 8.75 7.70
N TYR A 156 11.10 8.86 6.40
CA TYR A 156 11.52 7.86 5.43
C TYR A 156 12.08 8.49 4.16
N ASP A 157 12.97 7.77 3.50
CA ASP A 157 13.51 8.11 2.19
C ASP A 157 13.24 6.97 1.21
N THR A 158 12.78 7.32 0.03
CA THR A 158 12.49 6.37 -1.05
C THR A 158 13.41 6.65 -2.22
N THR A 159 14.07 5.61 -2.74
CA THR A 159 14.89 5.74 -3.94
C THR A 159 14.03 6.04 -5.16
N PRO A 160 14.57 6.68 -6.20
CA PRO A 160 13.92 6.70 -7.49
C PRO A 160 13.78 5.28 -8.05
N PRO A 161 12.79 5.01 -8.91
CA PRO A 161 12.73 3.73 -9.63
C PRO A 161 13.99 3.52 -10.47
N VAL A 162 14.55 2.33 -10.40
CA VAL A 162 15.74 1.93 -11.14
C VAL A 162 15.37 0.81 -12.11
N LEU A 163 15.82 0.94 -13.37
CA LEU A 163 15.57 -0.05 -14.41
C LEU A 163 16.37 -1.32 -14.10
N ASP A 164 15.68 -2.44 -14.02
CA ASP A 164 16.26 -3.75 -13.85
C ASP A 164 16.60 -4.40 -15.20
N SER A 165 17.39 -5.47 -15.18
CA SER A 165 17.84 -6.18 -16.39
C SER A 165 16.70 -6.80 -17.20
N ASP A 166 15.55 -7.10 -16.58
CA ASP A 166 14.38 -7.67 -17.26
C ASP A 166 13.42 -6.63 -17.83
N GLY A 167 13.77 -5.34 -17.77
CA GLY A 167 12.93 -4.23 -18.24
C GLY A 167 11.89 -3.74 -17.25
N SER A 168 11.77 -4.36 -16.08
CA SER A 168 10.97 -3.86 -14.98
C SER A 168 11.76 -2.88 -14.12
N PHE A 169 11.09 -2.26 -13.16
CA PHE A 169 11.70 -1.33 -12.22
C PHE A 169 11.71 -1.90 -10.82
N PHE A 170 12.64 -1.43 -10.01
CA PHE A 170 12.66 -1.67 -8.58
C PHE A 170 13.00 -0.37 -7.83
N LEU A 171 12.63 -0.33 -6.58
CA LEU A 171 13.04 0.71 -5.62
C LEU A 171 13.01 0.14 -4.21
N TYR A 172 13.59 0.87 -3.29
CA TYR A 172 13.42 0.59 -1.89
C TYR A 172 13.17 1.87 -1.10
N SER A 173 12.47 1.73 0.02
CA SER A 173 12.15 2.81 0.94
C SER A 173 12.61 2.42 2.34
N ASP A 174 13.33 3.30 3.00
CA ASP A 174 13.85 3.09 4.35
C ASP A 174 13.14 4.03 5.33
N LEU A 175 12.45 3.43 6.29
CA LEU A 175 11.83 4.15 7.39
C LEU A 175 12.76 4.12 8.60
N THR A 176 13.07 5.29 9.15
CA THR A 176 13.84 5.42 10.38
C THR A 176 12.91 5.63 11.55
N VAL A 177 13.01 4.76 12.55
CA VAL A 177 12.19 4.82 13.77
C VAL A 177 13.08 4.69 14.99
N ASP A 178 12.62 5.19 16.13
CA ASP A 178 13.29 4.96 17.40
C ASP A 178 13.30 3.46 17.72
N LYS A 179 14.45 2.96 18.17
CA LYS A 179 14.61 1.54 18.53
C LYS A 179 13.55 1.10 19.55
N SER A 180 13.19 1.97 20.48
CA SER A 180 12.16 1.68 21.48
C SER A 180 10.80 1.35 20.86
N ARG A 181 10.41 2.07 19.81
CA ARG A 181 9.15 1.78 19.11
C ARG A 181 9.18 0.41 18.43
N TRP A 182 10.31 0.06 17.82
CA TRP A 182 10.51 -1.26 17.23
C TRP A 182 10.48 -2.36 18.30
N GLN A 183 11.20 -2.17 19.39
CA GLN A 183 11.28 -3.14 20.50
C GLN A 183 9.96 -3.31 21.25
N GLN A 184 9.12 -2.29 21.29
CA GLN A 184 7.76 -2.38 21.84
C GLN A 184 6.82 -3.17 20.90
N GLY A 185 7.27 -3.50 19.70
CA GLY A 185 6.53 -4.30 18.72
C GLY A 185 5.44 -3.55 17.98
N ASN A 186 5.57 -2.25 17.85
CA ASN A 186 4.71 -1.49 16.96
C ASN A 186 4.76 -2.09 15.56
N VAL A 187 3.63 -2.11 14.90
CA VAL A 187 3.50 -2.59 13.52
C VAL A 187 3.67 -1.40 12.58
N PHE A 188 4.61 -1.54 11.66
CA PHE A 188 4.86 -0.56 10.61
C PHE A 188 4.43 -1.14 9.29
N SER A 189 3.76 -0.35 8.48
CA SER A 189 3.22 -0.81 7.21
C SER A 189 3.76 0.02 6.06
N CYS A 190 4.24 -0.67 5.03
CA CYS A 190 4.64 -0.09 3.76
C CYS A 190 3.45 -0.19 2.81
N SER A 191 2.97 0.96 2.33
CA SER A 191 1.85 1.07 1.41
C SER A 191 2.36 1.43 0.03
N VAL A 192 1.98 0.66 -0.97
CA VAL A 192 2.42 0.83 -2.35
C VAL A 192 1.20 1.04 -3.25
N MET A 193 1.27 2.08 -4.08
CA MET A 193 0.26 2.37 -5.10
C MET A 193 0.86 2.21 -6.48
N HIS A 194 0.21 1.42 -7.33
CA HIS A 194 0.63 1.19 -8.71
C HIS A 194 -0.57 0.74 -9.55
N GLU A 195 -0.57 1.09 -10.84
CA GLU A 195 -1.72 0.79 -11.72
C GLU A 195 -1.99 -0.71 -11.91
N ALA A 196 -0.96 -1.55 -11.79
CA ALA A 196 -1.10 -3.00 -11.97
C ALA A 196 -1.60 -3.74 -10.72
N LEU A 197 -1.69 -3.06 -9.57
CA LEU A 197 -2.23 -3.65 -8.35
C LEU A 197 -3.76 -3.62 -8.34
N HIS A 198 -4.37 -4.63 -7.72
CA HIS A 198 -5.80 -4.62 -7.47
C HIS A 198 -6.18 -3.40 -6.63
N ASN A 199 -7.16 -2.61 -7.07
CA ASN A 199 -7.53 -1.32 -6.48
C ASN A 199 -6.37 -0.33 -6.42
N HIS A 200 -5.32 -0.52 -7.24
CA HIS A 200 -4.12 0.32 -7.29
C HIS A 200 -3.33 0.39 -5.99
N TYR A 201 -3.55 -0.54 -5.08
CA TYR A 201 -3.01 -0.45 -3.73
C TYR A 201 -2.66 -1.82 -3.14
N THR A 202 -1.54 -1.89 -2.43
CA THR A 202 -1.19 -3.01 -1.55
C THR A 202 -0.44 -2.52 -0.32
N GLN A 203 -0.44 -3.31 0.73
CA GLN A 203 0.21 -2.98 1.99
C GLN A 203 0.90 -4.20 2.56
N LYS A 204 2.13 -4.03 3.04
CA LYS A 204 2.88 -5.07 3.76
C LYS A 204 3.28 -4.54 5.12
N SER A 205 3.08 -5.34 6.15
CA SER A 205 3.36 -4.97 7.53
C SER A 205 4.63 -5.62 8.03
N LEU A 206 5.28 -4.96 8.98
CA LEU A 206 6.52 -5.38 9.59
C LEU A 206 6.52 -5.03 11.07
N SER A 207 6.87 -6.00 11.91
CA SER A 207 7.05 -5.83 13.35
C SER A 207 8.14 -6.75 13.86
N LEU A 208 8.62 -6.52 15.08
CA LEU A 208 9.71 -7.29 15.70
C LEU A 208 9.42 -8.78 15.70
N SER A 209 8.15 -9.15 15.87
CA SER A 209 7.72 -10.55 15.87
C SER A 209 6.61 -10.73 14.83
N PRO A 210 6.95 -10.86 13.51
CA PRO A 210 5.93 -11.16 12.51
C PRO A 210 5.32 -12.52 12.82
N GLY A 211 4.08 -12.55 13.28
CA GLY A 211 3.42 -13.75 13.76
C GLY A 211 3.72 -14.11 15.22
N GLY A 212 4.50 -13.32 15.93
CA GLY A 212 4.78 -13.45 17.35
C GLY A 212 3.98 -12.47 18.22
N ASP A 213 4.01 -12.72 19.49
CA ASP A 213 3.16 -12.24 20.57
C ASP A 213 3.23 -10.75 20.91
N HIS A 214 3.47 -9.85 19.94
CA HIS A 214 3.54 -8.43 20.26
C HIS A 214 2.17 -7.78 20.19
N CYS A 215 1.47 -7.93 21.30
CA CYS A 215 0.13 -7.41 21.46
C CYS A 215 0.17 -5.93 21.89
N PRO A 216 -0.44 -4.99 21.12
CA PRO A 216 -0.53 -3.60 21.53
C PRO A 216 -1.25 -3.37 22.86
N LEU A 217 -2.09 -4.33 23.28
CA LEU A 217 -2.88 -4.26 24.50
C LEU A 217 -2.14 -4.83 25.74
N GLY A 218 -0.95 -5.39 25.54
CA GLY A 218 -0.17 -6.04 26.57
C GLY A 218 -0.06 -7.56 26.39
N PRO A 219 0.90 -8.22 27.07
CA PRO A 219 1.16 -9.65 26.91
C PRO A 219 -0.08 -10.51 27.14
N GLY A 220 -0.34 -11.42 26.23
CA GLY A 220 -1.41 -12.41 26.34
C GLY A 220 -2.83 -11.93 26.10
N ARG A 221 -3.04 -10.67 25.73
CA ARG A 221 -4.38 -10.10 25.52
C ARG A 221 -4.88 -10.16 24.07
N CYS A 222 -3.98 -10.31 23.11
CA CYS A 222 -4.37 -10.36 21.71
C CYS A 222 -4.65 -11.78 21.22
N CYS A 223 -5.31 -11.86 20.06
CA CYS A 223 -5.63 -13.09 19.35
C CYS A 223 -4.42 -13.99 19.18
N ARG A 224 -4.44 -15.15 19.83
CA ARG A 224 -3.35 -16.13 19.77
C ARG A 224 -3.87 -17.54 20.06
N LEU A 225 -3.04 -18.51 19.78
CA LEU A 225 -3.32 -19.91 20.04
C LEU A 225 -3.20 -20.20 21.54
N HIS A 226 -4.24 -20.83 22.10
CA HIS A 226 -4.28 -21.31 23.46
C HIS A 226 -4.48 -22.82 23.46
N THR A 227 -3.84 -23.51 24.39
CA THR A 227 -4.02 -24.93 24.60
C THR A 227 -4.74 -25.15 25.91
N VAL A 228 -5.86 -25.86 25.85
CA VAL A 228 -6.67 -26.21 27.02
C VAL A 228 -6.81 -27.72 27.06
N ARG A 229 -6.57 -28.32 28.21
CA ARG A 229 -6.88 -29.73 28.44
C ARG A 229 -8.35 -29.91 28.78
N ALA A 230 -8.98 -30.85 28.11
CA ALA A 230 -10.35 -31.20 28.35
C ALA A 230 -10.53 -32.72 28.37
N SER A 231 -11.27 -33.23 29.33
CA SER A 231 -11.67 -34.64 29.35
C SER A 231 -12.86 -34.86 28.41
N LEU A 232 -13.13 -36.10 28.04
CA LEU A 232 -14.32 -36.42 27.22
C LEU A 232 -15.63 -36.01 27.93
N GLU A 233 -15.65 -36.11 29.25
CA GLU A 233 -16.78 -35.68 30.07
C GLU A 233 -16.98 -34.15 29.96
N ASP A 234 -15.92 -33.37 30.06
CA ASP A 234 -15.95 -31.92 29.89
C ASP A 234 -16.50 -31.49 28.54
N LEU A 235 -16.16 -32.24 27.49
CA LEU A 235 -16.62 -31.96 26.14
C LEU A 235 -18.01 -32.53 25.81
N GLY A 236 -18.57 -33.37 26.71
CA GLY A 236 -19.82 -34.06 26.44
C GLY A 236 -19.70 -35.18 25.43
N TRP A 237 -18.50 -35.73 25.24
CA TRP A 237 -18.19 -36.74 24.23
C TRP A 237 -18.06 -38.16 24.79
N ALA A 238 -18.16 -38.33 26.09
CA ALA A 238 -17.93 -39.60 26.75
C ALA A 238 -18.83 -40.73 26.24
N ASP A 239 -20.00 -40.43 25.70
CA ASP A 239 -20.97 -41.41 25.21
C ASP A 239 -20.59 -41.98 23.84
N TRP A 240 -19.86 -41.23 23.03
CA TRP A 240 -19.58 -41.64 21.64
C TRP A 240 -18.11 -41.72 21.28
N VAL A 241 -17.21 -41.06 22.02
CA VAL A 241 -15.76 -41.12 21.82
C VAL A 241 -15.14 -42.07 22.82
N LEU A 242 -14.31 -42.99 22.36
CA LEU A 242 -13.62 -43.97 23.21
C LEU A 242 -12.19 -43.56 23.52
N SER A 243 -11.52 -42.90 22.56
CA SER A 243 -10.12 -42.50 22.69
C SER A 243 -9.83 -41.33 21.79
N PRO A 244 -8.96 -40.38 22.21
CA PRO A 244 -8.27 -40.31 23.49
C PRO A 244 -9.23 -39.89 24.62
N ARG A 245 -8.90 -40.16 25.88
CA ARG A 245 -9.72 -39.77 27.03
C ARG A 245 -9.59 -38.31 27.43
N GLU A 246 -8.44 -37.74 27.14
CA GLU A 246 -8.18 -36.31 27.30
C GLU A 246 -7.69 -35.73 25.97
N VAL A 247 -8.17 -34.56 25.67
CA VAL A 247 -7.80 -33.82 24.42
C VAL A 247 -7.11 -32.54 24.82
N GLN A 248 -5.96 -32.27 24.19
CA GLN A 248 -5.35 -30.95 24.22
C GLN A 248 -5.99 -30.12 23.10
N VAL A 249 -7.00 -29.34 23.46
CA VAL A 249 -7.73 -28.52 22.51
C VAL A 249 -6.97 -27.23 22.29
N THR A 250 -6.58 -26.96 21.06
CA THR A 250 -6.00 -25.70 20.65
C THR A 250 -7.09 -24.80 20.05
N MET A 251 -7.18 -23.58 20.51
CA MET A 251 -8.20 -22.62 20.07
C MET A 251 -7.64 -21.21 20.00
N CYS A 252 -8.31 -20.35 19.27
CA CYS A 252 -7.92 -18.96 19.12
C CYS A 252 -8.70 -18.09 20.10
N ILE A 253 -7.99 -17.39 20.96
CA ILE A 253 -8.57 -16.53 22.00
C ILE A 253 -7.79 -15.23 22.05
N GLY A 254 -8.50 -14.12 22.24
CA GLY A 254 -7.92 -12.82 22.47
C GLY A 254 -8.55 -11.72 21.62
N ALA A 255 -8.14 -10.50 21.90
CA ALA A 255 -8.64 -9.32 21.20
C ALA A 255 -7.95 -9.14 19.84
N CYS A 256 -8.65 -8.45 18.95
CA CYS A 256 -8.16 -8.11 17.62
C CYS A 256 -8.02 -6.59 17.50
N PRO A 257 -6.92 -6.01 18.01
CA PRO A 257 -6.68 -4.58 17.83
C PRO A 257 -6.34 -4.25 16.39
N SER A 258 -6.37 -2.96 16.05
CA SER A 258 -6.11 -2.48 14.71
C SER A 258 -4.77 -3.01 14.17
N GLN A 259 -4.78 -3.52 12.94
CA GLN A 259 -3.63 -4.06 12.21
C GLN A 259 -2.96 -5.31 12.84
N PHE A 260 -3.56 -5.89 13.85
CA PHE A 260 -3.04 -7.10 14.46
C PHE A 260 -3.61 -8.35 13.77
N ARG A 261 -2.74 -9.14 13.14
CA ARG A 261 -3.08 -10.43 12.51
C ARG A 261 -4.35 -10.40 11.63
N ALA A 262 -4.59 -9.30 10.93
CA ALA A 262 -5.73 -9.20 10.02
C ALA A 262 -5.60 -10.25 8.90
N ALA A 263 -6.67 -10.99 8.67
CA ALA A 263 -6.70 -12.07 7.69
C ALA A 263 -6.54 -11.55 6.25
N ASN A 264 -7.07 -10.38 5.96
CA ASN A 264 -7.08 -9.77 4.63
C ASN A 264 -7.46 -8.29 4.73
N MET A 265 -7.53 -7.63 3.59
CA MET A 265 -7.90 -6.21 3.52
C MET A 265 -9.33 -5.95 4.02
N HIS A 266 -10.25 -6.88 3.79
CA HIS A 266 -11.61 -6.74 4.32
C HIS A 266 -11.62 -6.67 5.86
N ALA A 267 -10.83 -7.52 6.50
CA ALA A 267 -10.66 -7.50 7.96
C ALA A 267 -10.08 -6.18 8.47
N GLN A 268 -9.13 -5.60 7.74
CA GLN A 268 -8.56 -4.29 8.07
C GLN A 268 -9.60 -3.17 7.96
N ILE A 269 -10.40 -3.16 6.89
CA ILE A 269 -11.49 -2.20 6.70
C ILE A 269 -12.52 -2.36 7.81
N LYS A 270 -12.92 -3.59 8.13
CA LYS A 270 -13.88 -3.90 9.21
C LYS A 270 -13.39 -3.33 10.55
N THR A 271 -12.13 -3.53 10.87
CA THR A 271 -11.52 -3.00 12.10
C THR A 271 -11.58 -1.47 12.15
N SER A 272 -11.25 -0.82 11.05
CA SER A 272 -11.27 0.64 10.95
C SER A 272 -12.69 1.19 11.06
N LEU A 273 -13.65 0.54 10.40
CA LEU A 273 -15.05 0.94 10.44
C LEU A 273 -15.69 0.68 11.81
N HIS A 274 -15.33 -0.40 12.49
CA HIS A 274 -15.79 -0.66 13.85
C HIS A 274 -15.39 0.47 14.80
N ARG A 275 -14.17 0.97 14.69
CA ARG A 275 -13.70 2.11 15.50
C ARG A 275 -14.50 3.38 15.25
N LEU A 276 -14.93 3.61 14.00
CA LEU A 276 -15.71 4.79 13.61
C LEU A 276 -17.22 4.64 13.91
N LYS A 277 -17.73 3.42 13.76
CA LYS A 277 -19.16 3.11 13.88
C LYS A 277 -19.37 1.80 14.68
N PRO A 278 -19.05 1.80 15.99
CA PRO A 278 -19.09 0.57 16.79
C PRO A 278 -20.49 -0.04 16.91
N ASP A 279 -21.55 0.77 16.80
CA ASP A 279 -22.93 0.29 16.91
C ASP A 279 -23.42 -0.43 15.65
N THR A 280 -22.78 -0.17 14.50
CA THR A 280 -23.22 -0.70 13.20
C THR A 280 -22.29 -1.81 12.70
N VAL A 281 -21.01 -1.65 12.92
CA VAL A 281 -20.00 -2.61 12.45
C VAL A 281 -19.46 -3.39 13.64
N PRO A 282 -19.63 -4.74 13.65
CA PRO A 282 -19.16 -5.57 14.75
C PRO A 282 -17.62 -5.54 14.87
N ALA A 283 -17.14 -5.79 16.08
CA ALA A 283 -15.72 -5.92 16.33
C ALA A 283 -15.13 -7.10 15.55
N PRO A 284 -13.86 -7.02 15.15
CA PRO A 284 -13.20 -8.16 14.51
C PRO A 284 -13.07 -9.33 15.50
N CYS A 285 -13.13 -10.54 14.94
CA CYS A 285 -13.11 -11.79 15.71
C CYS A 285 -11.78 -12.52 15.56
N CYS A 286 -11.32 -13.10 16.67
CA CYS A 286 -10.17 -14.00 16.69
C CYS A 286 -10.62 -15.42 16.33
N VAL A 287 -10.20 -15.91 15.17
CA VAL A 287 -10.63 -17.21 14.63
C VAL A 287 -9.45 -18.01 14.08
N PRO A 288 -9.58 -19.35 13.97
CA PRO A 288 -8.54 -20.17 13.36
C PRO A 288 -8.31 -19.79 11.89
N ALA A 289 -7.05 -19.66 11.50
CA ALA A 289 -6.61 -19.48 10.14
C ALA A 289 -6.36 -20.83 9.45
N SER A 290 -5.97 -21.83 10.21
CA SER A 290 -5.74 -23.19 9.74
C SER A 290 -5.92 -24.18 10.90
N TYR A 291 -6.03 -25.47 10.55
CA TYR A 291 -6.32 -26.53 11.52
C TYR A 291 -5.31 -27.64 11.40
N ASN A 292 -5.10 -28.35 12.53
CA ASN A 292 -4.40 -29.64 12.57
C ASN A 292 -5.42 -30.76 12.63
N PRO A 293 -5.21 -31.86 11.91
CA PRO A 293 -6.10 -33.01 11.99
C PRO A 293 -5.99 -33.72 13.34
N MET A 294 -7.08 -34.35 13.75
CA MET A 294 -7.14 -35.16 14.95
C MET A 294 -7.92 -36.44 14.68
N VAL A 295 -7.40 -37.54 15.15
CA VAL A 295 -8.03 -38.85 15.00
C VAL A 295 -8.75 -39.23 16.30
N LEU A 296 -10.03 -39.57 16.18
CA LEU A 296 -10.84 -40.08 17.29
C LEU A 296 -11.26 -41.51 17.03
N ILE A 297 -11.23 -42.33 18.07
CA ILE A 297 -11.87 -43.66 18.06
C ILE A 297 -13.28 -43.48 18.64
N GLN A 298 -14.29 -43.75 17.84
CA GLN A 298 -15.67 -43.48 18.18
C GLN A 298 -16.55 -44.72 18.03
N LYS A 299 -17.65 -44.75 18.81
CA LYS A 299 -18.69 -45.74 18.71
C LYS A 299 -19.54 -45.53 17.45
N THR A 300 -19.89 -46.62 16.80
CA THR A 300 -20.84 -46.64 15.70
C THR A 300 -21.93 -47.69 15.98
N ASP A 301 -23.00 -47.71 15.18
CA ASP A 301 -24.07 -48.70 15.31
C ASP A 301 -23.60 -50.15 15.14
N THR A 302 -22.48 -50.31 14.40
CA THR A 302 -21.91 -51.63 14.09
C THR A 302 -20.63 -51.97 14.87
N GLY A 303 -20.20 -51.09 15.80
CA GLY A 303 -18.99 -51.32 16.57
C GLY A 303 -18.19 -50.05 16.84
N VAL A 304 -16.93 -50.05 16.38
CA VAL A 304 -15.96 -48.99 16.63
C VAL A 304 -15.36 -48.54 15.30
N SER A 305 -15.22 -47.25 15.08
CA SER A 305 -14.54 -46.70 13.90
C SER A 305 -13.48 -45.70 14.30
N LEU A 306 -12.48 -45.56 13.41
CA LEU A 306 -11.44 -44.56 13.48
C LEU A 306 -11.84 -43.40 12.54
N GLN A 307 -11.96 -42.19 13.08
CA GLN A 307 -12.38 -41.05 12.30
C GLN A 307 -11.37 -39.91 12.43
N THR A 308 -10.98 -39.33 11.30
CA THR A 308 -10.11 -38.15 11.26
C THR A 308 -10.94 -36.90 11.09
N TYR A 309 -10.72 -35.92 11.95
CA TYR A 309 -11.33 -34.60 11.88
C TYR A 309 -10.28 -33.57 11.52
N ASP A 310 -10.48 -32.84 10.41
CA ASP A 310 -9.51 -31.90 9.88
C ASP A 310 -9.72 -30.46 10.39
N ASP A 311 -10.79 -30.22 11.10
CA ASP A 311 -11.23 -28.91 11.56
C ASP A 311 -11.43 -28.80 13.09
N LEU A 312 -10.81 -29.70 13.84
CA LEU A 312 -11.03 -29.79 15.28
C LEU A 312 -10.05 -28.94 16.09
N LEU A 313 -8.78 -28.93 15.71
CA LEU A 313 -7.72 -28.26 16.45
C LEU A 313 -7.18 -27.06 15.66
N ALA A 314 -7.26 -25.87 16.22
CA ALA A 314 -6.64 -24.70 15.60
C ALA A 314 -5.13 -24.88 15.54
N LYS A 315 -4.54 -24.55 14.39
CA LYS A 315 -3.10 -24.56 14.18
C LYS A 315 -2.54 -23.15 14.22
N ASP A 316 -3.29 -22.16 13.72
CA ASP A 316 -2.90 -20.78 13.62
C ASP A 316 -4.12 -19.89 13.77
N CYS A 317 -3.93 -18.62 14.13
CA CYS A 317 -5.00 -17.67 14.42
C CYS A 317 -4.87 -16.39 13.63
N HIS A 318 -6.00 -15.81 13.26
CA HIS A 318 -6.06 -14.49 12.64
C HIS A 318 -7.35 -13.74 13.05
N CYS A 319 -7.41 -12.46 12.69
CA CYS A 319 -8.53 -11.57 12.96
C CYS A 319 -9.36 -11.33 11.70
N ILE A 320 -10.68 -11.52 11.77
CA ILE A 320 -11.60 -11.29 10.64
C ILE A 320 -12.73 -10.32 11.01
#